data_f0cebe7955fddcabdd10fe6adcbc3eb7
#
_entry.id   f0cebe7955fddcabdd10fe6adcbc3eb7
#
_cell.length_a   1.000
_cell.length_b   1.000
_cell.length_c   1.000
_cell.angle_alpha   90.00
_cell.angle_beta   90.00
_cell.angle_gamma   90.00
#
_symmetry.space_group_name_H-M   'P 1'
#
loop_
_entity.id
_entity.type
_entity.pdbx_description
1 polymer ?
#
loop_
_entity_poly.entity_id
_entity_poly.type
_entity_poly.pdbx_seq_one_letter_code
_entity_poly.pdbx_strand_id
1 'polypeptide(L)'
;MMFHLCAAICAATASGLARNAAAAALSSDAAVVQRGTPGYEALLEKNWVGNVEFGSAAAIVPASLDELRTAVRAARAPVRVVGRGHSFTPVAECKGGTLLSLARLNRVLDFREPTADRLGSITIEGGVT
;
A
#
# COMPACT_ATOMS: atom_id res chain seq x y z
N MET A 1 11.93 54.28 -3.04
CA MET A 1 10.59 53.71 -2.96
C MET A 1 10.74 52.22 -3.01
N MET A 2 10.64 51.61 -1.86
CA MET A 2 10.84 50.17 -1.58
C MET A 2 9.48 49.52 -1.25
N PHE A 3 9.45 48.23 -1.39
CA PHE A 3 8.44 47.25 -0.94
C PHE A 3 7.26 47.01 -1.90
N HIS A 4 7.39 45.89 -2.61
CA HIS A 4 6.36 44.84 -2.68
C HIS A 4 6.97 43.60 -3.36
N LEU A 5 7.67 42.80 -2.59
CA LEU A 5 8.07 41.44 -3.03
C LEU A 5 8.17 40.54 -1.78
N CYS A 6 7.07 40.06 -1.27
CA CYS A 6 7.06 39.00 -0.25
C CYS A 6 5.65 38.48 0.03
N ALA A 7 5.02 37.80 -0.93
CA ALA A 7 3.77 37.06 -0.64
C ALA A 7 3.52 35.81 -1.50
N ALA A 8 4.50 35.33 -2.27
CA ALA A 8 4.25 34.20 -3.19
C ALA A 8 4.95 32.88 -2.83
N ILE A 9 5.65 32.78 -1.69
CA ILE A 9 6.47 31.60 -1.37
C ILE A 9 5.84 30.69 -0.28
N CYS A 10 4.74 31.10 0.35
CA CYS A 10 4.20 30.35 1.51
C CYS A 10 3.13 29.30 1.20
N ALA A 11 2.65 29.18 -0.06
CA ALA A 11 1.55 28.24 -0.39
C ALA A 11 2.00 26.85 -0.89
N ALA A 12 3.28 26.69 -1.25
CA ALA A 12 3.77 25.42 -1.83
C ALA A 12 4.32 24.42 -0.79
N THR A 13 4.56 24.83 0.45
CA THR A 13 5.19 24.00 1.48
C THR A 13 4.23 23.22 2.37
N ALA A 14 2.97 23.67 2.47
CA ALA A 14 2.00 23.02 3.36
C ALA A 14 1.48 21.68 2.82
N SER A 15 1.43 21.47 1.51
CA SER A 15 0.97 20.21 0.92
C SER A 15 2.04 19.11 0.91
N GLY A 16 3.31 19.46 0.94
CA GLY A 16 4.43 18.51 1.01
C GLY A 16 4.65 17.95 2.41
N LEU A 17 4.55 18.79 3.44
CA LEU A 17 4.72 18.39 4.84
C LEU A 17 3.58 17.49 5.35
N ALA A 18 2.35 17.69 4.89
CA ALA A 18 1.22 16.85 5.28
C ALA A 18 1.30 15.44 4.66
N ARG A 19 1.98 15.27 3.52
CA ARG A 19 2.21 13.95 2.90
C ARG A 19 3.26 13.15 3.66
N ASN A 20 4.28 13.80 4.22
CA ASN A 20 5.31 13.13 4.99
C ASN A 20 4.87 12.79 6.42
N ALA A 21 3.94 13.55 7.02
CA ALA A 21 3.45 13.28 8.37
C ALA A 21 2.63 11.98 8.46
N ALA A 22 1.85 11.63 7.42
CA ALA A 22 1.11 10.38 7.38
C ALA A 22 2.04 9.16 7.20
N ALA A 23 3.15 9.32 6.49
CA ALA A 23 4.17 8.29 6.35
C ALA A 23 5.01 8.12 7.64
N ALA A 24 5.23 9.19 8.39
CA ALA A 24 5.99 9.15 9.65
C ALA A 24 5.21 8.56 10.85
N ALA A 25 3.89 8.45 10.76
CA ALA A 25 3.05 7.80 11.77
C ALA A 25 2.99 6.27 11.62
N LEU A 26 3.52 5.72 10.53
CA LEU A 26 3.72 4.29 10.37
C LEU A 26 4.95 3.89 11.18
N SER A 27 4.85 2.83 12.00
CA SER A 27 6.00 2.29 12.72
C SER A 27 7.16 2.07 11.74
N SER A 28 8.39 2.17 12.22
CA SER A 28 9.63 2.09 11.42
C SER A 28 9.77 0.82 10.56
N ASP A 29 8.88 -0.15 10.72
CA ASP A 29 8.91 -1.45 10.04
C ASP A 29 7.97 -1.56 8.84
N ALA A 30 6.98 -0.67 8.69
CA ALA A 30 6.13 -0.68 7.50
C ALA A 30 6.91 -0.10 6.31
N ALA A 31 7.28 -0.94 5.36
CA ALA A 31 7.98 -0.49 4.17
C ALA A 31 7.06 0.36 3.28
N VAL A 32 7.29 1.66 3.26
CA VAL A 32 6.69 2.58 2.30
C VAL A 32 7.56 2.61 1.05
N VAL A 33 7.03 2.09 -0.04
CA VAL A 33 7.72 2.04 -1.33
C VAL A 33 7.24 3.20 -2.19
N GLN A 34 8.14 4.05 -2.63
CA GLN A 34 7.84 5.22 -3.45
C GLN A 34 7.83 4.85 -4.94
N ARG A 35 6.96 5.50 -5.73
CA ARG A 35 6.94 5.34 -7.18
C ARG A 35 8.31 5.71 -7.79
N GLY A 36 8.76 4.93 -8.76
CA GLY A 36 10.06 5.12 -9.41
C GLY A 36 11.24 4.50 -8.66
N THR A 37 11.01 3.83 -7.53
CA THR A 37 12.04 3.00 -6.91
C THR A 37 11.96 1.57 -7.44
N PRO A 38 13.08 0.82 -7.50
CA PRO A 38 13.09 -0.55 -8.03
C PRO A 38 12.06 -1.48 -7.37
N GLY A 39 11.83 -1.34 -6.08
CA GLY A 39 10.85 -2.14 -5.35
C GLY A 39 9.40 -1.83 -5.74
N TYR A 40 9.10 -0.59 -6.07
CA TYR A 40 7.77 -0.17 -6.52
C TYR A 40 7.47 -0.71 -7.93
N GLU A 41 8.40 -0.52 -8.85
CA GLU A 41 8.22 -0.91 -10.26
C GLU A 41 8.04 -2.42 -10.42
N ALA A 42 8.83 -3.21 -9.68
CA ALA A 42 8.78 -4.66 -9.76
C ALA A 42 7.45 -5.28 -9.29
N LEU A 43 6.76 -4.63 -8.32
CA LEU A 43 5.62 -5.24 -7.61
C LEU A 43 4.30 -4.50 -7.79
N LEU A 44 4.32 -3.19 -8.10
CA LEU A 44 3.20 -2.30 -7.79
C LEU A 44 2.87 -1.31 -8.91
N GLU A 45 3.58 -1.31 -10.02
CA GLU A 45 3.33 -0.36 -11.10
C GLU A 45 2.16 -0.77 -11.98
N LYS A 46 2.10 -2.03 -12.36
CA LYS A 46 1.10 -2.55 -13.30
C LYS A 46 0.72 -4.00 -12.98
N ASN A 47 -0.39 -4.43 -13.53
CA ASN A 47 -0.81 -5.82 -13.43
C ASN A 47 0.11 -6.75 -14.23
N TRP A 48 -0.02 -8.07 -14.00
CA TRP A 48 0.81 -9.11 -14.64
C TRP A 48 0.83 -9.03 -16.16
N VAL A 49 -0.30 -8.74 -16.80
CA VAL A 49 -0.42 -8.62 -18.26
C VAL A 49 0.13 -7.30 -18.78
N GLY A 50 0.25 -6.28 -17.94
CA GLY A 50 0.75 -4.96 -18.30
C GLY A 50 -0.27 -4.03 -18.94
N ASN A 51 -1.56 -4.40 -18.96
CA ASN A 51 -2.62 -3.58 -19.55
C ASN A 51 -3.29 -2.60 -18.57
N VAL A 52 -2.99 -2.70 -17.27
CA VAL A 52 -3.49 -1.80 -16.22
C VAL A 52 -2.33 -1.27 -15.38
N GLU A 53 -2.17 0.04 -15.35
CA GLU A 53 -1.26 0.73 -14.42
C GLU A 53 -2.02 1.12 -13.16
N PHE A 54 -1.41 0.89 -11.97
CA PHE A 54 -2.08 1.17 -10.70
C PHE A 54 -2.11 2.66 -10.35
N GLY A 55 -1.15 3.46 -10.82
CA GLY A 55 -1.16 4.91 -10.75
C GLY A 55 -1.05 5.52 -9.34
N SER A 56 -0.76 4.73 -8.31
CA SER A 56 -0.51 5.26 -6.96
C SER A 56 0.85 5.95 -6.89
N ALA A 57 0.97 6.98 -6.06
CA ALA A 57 2.24 7.67 -5.85
C ALA A 57 3.20 6.86 -4.95
N ALA A 58 2.64 6.08 -4.03
CA ALA A 58 3.36 5.21 -3.14
C ALA A 58 2.53 3.98 -2.80
N ALA A 59 3.18 2.92 -2.36
CA ALA A 59 2.55 1.74 -1.81
C ALA A 59 3.06 1.45 -0.40
N ILE A 60 2.24 0.80 0.43
CA ILE A 60 2.59 0.38 1.77
C ILE A 60 2.58 -1.15 1.81
N VAL A 61 3.64 -1.75 2.34
CA VAL A 61 3.82 -3.20 2.44
C VAL A 61 3.95 -3.58 3.92
N PRO A 62 2.83 -3.71 4.66
CA PRO A 62 2.87 -4.01 6.09
C PRO A 62 3.38 -5.42 6.35
N ALA A 63 4.16 -5.58 7.43
CA ALA A 63 4.70 -6.86 7.88
C ALA A 63 3.89 -7.49 9.02
N SER A 64 2.96 -6.74 9.60
CA SER A 64 2.09 -7.20 10.69
C SER A 64 0.67 -6.68 10.53
N LEU A 65 -0.28 -7.33 11.23
CA LEU A 65 -1.67 -6.89 11.25
C LEU A 65 -1.83 -5.50 11.88
N ASP A 66 -1.01 -5.15 12.86
CA ASP A 66 -1.08 -3.84 13.52
C ASP A 66 -0.54 -2.73 12.62
N GLU A 67 0.53 -2.99 11.87
CA GLU A 67 0.99 -2.09 10.81
C GLU A 67 -0.08 -1.92 9.72
N LEU A 68 -0.73 -3.00 9.29
CA LEU A 68 -1.82 -2.93 8.33
C LEU A 68 -2.97 -2.05 8.85
N ARG A 69 -3.40 -2.24 10.09
CA ARG A 69 -4.44 -1.41 10.73
C ARG A 69 -4.05 0.05 10.79
N THR A 70 -2.81 0.34 11.15
CA THR A 70 -2.26 1.69 11.20
C THR A 70 -2.22 2.30 9.81
N ALA A 71 -1.74 1.56 8.81
CA ALA A 71 -1.70 2.00 7.42
C ALA A 71 -3.09 2.34 6.88
N VAL A 72 -4.09 1.50 7.13
CA VAL A 72 -5.47 1.73 6.68
C VAL A 72 -6.08 2.98 7.34
N ARG A 73 -5.83 3.20 8.64
CA ARG A 73 -6.32 4.39 9.35
C ARG A 73 -5.67 5.69 8.87
N ALA A 74 -4.40 5.64 8.52
CA ALA A 74 -3.64 6.80 8.03
C ALA A 74 -3.81 7.04 6.53
N ALA A 75 -4.32 6.06 5.79
CA ALA A 75 -4.41 6.11 4.34
C ALA A 75 -5.41 7.17 3.85
N ARG A 76 -5.04 7.84 2.76
CA ARG A 76 -5.97 8.69 2.01
C ARG A 76 -6.74 7.86 1.00
N ALA A 77 -8.03 8.11 0.92
CA ALA A 77 -8.89 7.48 -0.10
C ALA A 77 -8.56 7.98 -1.52
N PRO A 78 -8.71 7.12 -2.54
CA PRO A 78 -9.09 5.73 -2.44
C PRO A 78 -7.98 4.84 -1.85
N VAL A 79 -8.38 3.77 -1.17
CA VAL A 79 -7.46 2.71 -0.73
C VAL A 79 -7.74 1.48 -1.57
N ARG A 80 -6.70 0.89 -2.13
CA ARG A 80 -6.77 -0.36 -2.90
C ARG A 80 -5.74 -1.35 -2.41
N VAL A 81 -6.08 -2.63 -2.51
CA VAL A 81 -5.17 -3.73 -2.17
C VAL A 81 -4.77 -4.43 -3.46
N VAL A 82 -3.48 -4.69 -3.59
CA VAL A 82 -2.93 -5.49 -4.68
C VAL A 82 -2.31 -6.78 -4.11
N GLY A 83 -2.61 -7.91 -4.77
CA GLY A 83 -1.92 -9.17 -4.57
C GLY A 83 -0.82 -9.34 -5.62
N ARG A 84 -0.92 -10.39 -6.42
CA ARG A 84 0.03 -10.69 -7.52
C ARG A 84 -0.28 -9.96 -8.84
N GLY A 85 -1.32 -9.12 -8.86
CA GLY A 85 -1.69 -8.34 -10.03
C GLY A 85 -2.30 -9.16 -11.18
N HIS A 86 -2.92 -10.29 -10.90
CA HIS A 86 -3.51 -11.14 -11.95
C HIS A 86 -4.87 -10.65 -12.46
N SER A 87 -5.46 -9.62 -11.88
CA SER A 87 -6.70 -9.04 -12.39
C SER A 87 -6.47 -8.34 -13.73
N PHE A 88 -7.31 -8.64 -14.71
CA PHE A 88 -7.31 -7.99 -16.01
C PHE A 88 -8.06 -6.66 -16.04
N THR A 89 -8.80 -6.38 -14.98
CA THR A 89 -9.57 -5.15 -14.80
C THR A 89 -8.87 -4.18 -13.85
N PRO A 90 -9.18 -2.87 -13.88
CA PRO A 90 -8.51 -1.85 -13.06
C PRO A 90 -8.93 -1.87 -11.59
N VAL A 91 -9.21 -3.04 -11.02
CA VAL A 91 -9.70 -3.18 -9.62
C VAL A 91 -8.70 -2.64 -8.59
N ALA A 92 -7.40 -2.72 -8.86
CA ALA A 92 -6.34 -2.20 -8.01
C ALA A 92 -5.84 -0.81 -8.43
N GLU A 93 -6.43 -0.20 -9.47
CA GLU A 93 -6.08 1.17 -9.85
C GLU A 93 -6.36 2.14 -8.70
N CYS A 94 -5.36 2.96 -8.37
CA CYS A 94 -5.38 3.81 -7.17
C CYS A 94 -4.77 5.18 -7.42
N LYS A 95 -5.23 5.88 -8.47
CA LYS A 95 -4.71 7.22 -8.82
C LYS A 95 -4.88 8.20 -7.67
N GLY A 96 -3.76 8.72 -7.19
CA GLY A 96 -3.73 9.70 -6.09
C GLY A 96 -4.08 9.15 -4.71
N GLY A 97 -4.34 7.85 -4.59
CA GLY A 97 -4.66 7.18 -3.34
C GLY A 97 -3.52 6.34 -2.76
N THR A 98 -3.88 5.42 -1.87
CA THR A 98 -2.95 4.53 -1.17
C THR A 98 -3.11 3.10 -1.67
N LEU A 99 -2.04 2.53 -2.23
CA LEU A 99 -1.96 1.13 -2.61
C LEU A 99 -1.37 0.32 -1.43
N LEU A 100 -2.00 -0.80 -1.08
CA LEU A 100 -1.51 -1.72 -0.06
C LEU A 100 -1.13 -3.05 -0.71
N SER A 101 0.07 -3.56 -0.38
CA SER A 101 0.48 -4.92 -0.74
C SER A 101 0.56 -5.77 0.52
N LEU A 102 -0.06 -6.94 0.50
CA LEU A 102 -0.03 -7.88 1.62
C LEU A 102 1.12 -8.89 1.52
N ALA A 103 2.07 -8.70 0.60
CA ALA A 103 3.13 -9.68 0.30
C ALA A 103 3.95 -10.13 1.52
N ARG A 104 4.06 -9.30 2.57
CA ARG A 104 4.76 -9.63 3.83
C ARG A 104 3.86 -10.29 4.87
N LEU A 105 2.54 -10.32 4.67
CA LEU A 105 1.58 -11.04 5.51
C LEU A 105 1.34 -12.41 4.90
N ASN A 106 2.30 -13.31 5.00
CA ASN A 106 2.34 -14.55 4.23
C ASN A 106 2.51 -15.81 5.10
N ARG A 107 2.07 -15.75 6.36
CA ARG A 107 2.19 -16.87 7.29
C ARG A 107 0.98 -17.81 7.18
N VAL A 108 1.22 -19.10 7.42
CA VAL A 108 0.18 -20.06 7.79
C VAL A 108 -0.05 -19.93 9.29
N LEU A 109 -1.27 -19.62 9.70
CA LEU A 109 -1.63 -19.32 11.09
C LEU A 109 -2.16 -20.56 11.83
N ASP A 110 -2.92 -21.41 11.14
CA ASP A 110 -3.48 -22.65 11.69
C ASP A 110 -3.65 -23.68 10.57
N PHE A 111 -3.47 -24.95 10.91
CA PHE A 111 -3.74 -26.06 10.02
C PHE A 111 -4.39 -27.20 10.81
N ARG A 112 -5.49 -27.72 10.29
CA ARG A 112 -6.21 -28.84 10.88
C ARG A 112 -6.39 -29.93 9.87
N GLU A 113 -5.89 -31.11 10.20
CA GLU A 113 -6.04 -32.31 9.38
C GLU A 113 -7.53 -32.67 9.21
N PRO A 114 -7.92 -33.22 8.06
CA PRO A 114 -9.23 -33.83 7.90
C PRO A 114 -9.37 -35.09 8.79
N THR A 115 -10.59 -35.34 9.25
CA THR A 115 -10.96 -36.58 9.95
C THR A 115 -12.10 -37.26 9.21
N ALA A 116 -12.51 -38.46 9.64
CA ALA A 116 -13.65 -39.17 9.01
C ALA A 116 -14.92 -38.32 9.00
N ASP A 117 -15.11 -37.48 10.03
CA ASP A 117 -16.34 -36.71 10.24
C ASP A 117 -16.20 -35.20 9.95
N ARG A 118 -15.02 -34.74 9.59
CA ARG A 118 -14.76 -33.32 9.40
C ARG A 118 -13.69 -33.04 8.31
N LEU A 119 -14.00 -32.09 7.45
CA LEU A 119 -13.01 -31.54 6.49
C LEU A 119 -11.85 -30.85 7.22
N GLY A 120 -10.67 -30.96 6.67
CA GLY A 120 -9.51 -30.19 7.09
C GLY A 120 -9.70 -28.69 6.85
N SER A 121 -8.92 -27.87 7.53
CA SER A 121 -8.94 -26.42 7.34
C SER A 121 -7.54 -25.84 7.46
N ILE A 122 -7.30 -24.76 6.74
CA ILE A 122 -6.09 -23.96 6.85
C ILE A 122 -6.46 -22.49 7.02
N THR A 123 -5.84 -21.83 7.97
CA THR A 123 -5.95 -20.39 8.16
C THR A 123 -4.63 -19.74 7.75
N ILE A 124 -4.70 -18.81 6.82
CA ILE A 124 -3.53 -18.15 6.25
C ILE A 124 -3.69 -16.62 6.29
N GLU A 125 -2.57 -15.90 6.27
CA GLU A 125 -2.55 -14.46 6.00
C GLU A 125 -2.82 -14.19 4.51
N GLY A 126 -3.34 -13.00 4.20
CA GLY A 126 -3.81 -12.65 2.85
C GLY A 126 -2.73 -12.51 1.78
N GLY A 127 -1.47 -12.57 2.14
CA GLY A 127 -0.33 -12.49 1.21
C GLY A 127 0.31 -13.85 0.88
N VAL A 128 -0.24 -14.94 1.39
CA VAL A 128 0.24 -16.31 1.05
C VAL A 128 -0.02 -16.58 -0.44
N THR A 129 0.98 -17.16 -1.11
CA THR A 129 0.93 -17.53 -2.54
C THR A 129 1.51 -18.93 -2.76
#